data_b5d04a30f9e55b52b2387180cca3f03d
#
_entry.id   b5d04a30f9e55b52b2387180cca3f03d
#
_cell.length_a   1.000
_cell.length_b   1.000
_cell.length_c   1.000
_cell.angle_alpha   90.00
_cell.angle_beta   90.00
_cell.angle_gamma   90.00
#
_symmetry.space_group_name_H-M   'P 1'
#
loop_
_entity.id
_entity.type
_entity.pdbx_description
1 polymer ?
#
loop_
_entity_poly.entity_id
_entity_poly.type
_entity_poly.pdbx_seq_one_letter_code
_entity_poly.pdbx_strand_id
1 'polypeptide(L)'
;MPVISVTLLPGYSSEAESRLVQRVALAARSVIAAAPAGTTVFVQHANTYQRDGKVFSSGGAERPDASALVLGFLDRMQQRDLAAAEALLAPDFRMTFPGAPAMQQLGQLVQWSRGRYLSVAKDYERFDECWTGEGAIVYCFGQLHGTWLDGTAFEGIRFIDRFEVRDGKICRQDVWNDMALHPIPTAPTAP
;
A
#
# COMPACT_ATOMS: atom_id res chain seq x y z
N MET A 1 31.25 7.88 -5.06
CA MET A 1 30.52 6.64 -4.68
C MET A 1 30.19 6.74 -3.20
N PRO A 2 28.91 6.87 -2.80
CA PRO A 2 28.57 6.86 -1.39
C PRO A 2 28.74 5.45 -0.79
N VAL A 3 29.39 5.40 0.35
CA VAL A 3 29.50 4.20 1.20
C VAL A 3 28.87 4.55 2.54
N ILE A 4 27.88 3.79 2.95
CA ILE A 4 27.08 4.07 4.15
C ILE A 4 27.17 2.86 5.07
N SER A 5 27.47 3.07 6.34
CA SER A 5 27.48 2.03 7.36
C SER A 5 26.34 2.24 8.34
N VAL A 6 25.56 1.21 8.59
CA VAL A 6 24.49 1.19 9.58
C VAL A 6 24.85 0.17 10.64
N THR A 7 24.87 0.59 11.90
CA THR A 7 25.08 -0.32 13.02
C THR A 7 23.75 -0.62 13.68
N LEU A 8 23.39 -1.89 13.76
CA LEU A 8 22.17 -2.39 14.41
C LEU A 8 22.51 -3.23 15.63
N LEU A 9 21.57 -3.29 16.58
CA LEU A 9 21.54 -4.34 17.57
C LEU A 9 20.86 -5.58 16.97
N PRO A 10 21.18 -6.81 17.42
CA PRO A 10 20.52 -8.00 16.94
C PRO A 10 19.02 -8.00 17.29
N GLY A 11 18.22 -8.75 16.50
CA GLY A 11 16.79 -8.93 16.74
C GLY A 11 15.88 -8.50 15.59
N TYR A 12 16.45 -8.01 14.49
CA TYR A 12 15.71 -7.75 13.26
C TYR A 12 15.79 -8.95 12.31
N SER A 13 14.73 -9.16 11.52
CA SER A 13 14.72 -10.20 10.47
C SER A 13 15.60 -9.80 9.29
N SER A 14 16.02 -10.78 8.51
CA SER A 14 16.78 -10.55 7.27
C SER A 14 16.00 -9.71 6.25
N GLU A 15 14.67 -9.83 6.24
CA GLU A 15 13.77 -9.02 5.41
C GLU A 15 13.78 -7.56 5.84
N ALA A 16 13.71 -7.29 7.16
CA ALA A 16 13.76 -5.93 7.68
C ALA A 16 15.13 -5.28 7.39
N GLU A 17 16.22 -6.00 7.57
CA GLU A 17 17.56 -5.52 7.22
C GLU A 17 17.72 -5.27 5.72
N SER A 18 17.20 -6.17 4.87
CA SER A 18 17.20 -5.99 3.41
C SER A 18 16.44 -4.75 2.99
N ARG A 19 15.26 -4.52 3.55
CA ARG A 19 14.48 -3.29 3.31
C ARG A 19 15.24 -2.04 3.77
N LEU A 20 15.87 -2.11 4.94
CA LEU A 20 16.63 -0.99 5.50
C LEU A 20 17.75 -0.57 4.54
N VAL A 21 18.60 -1.49 4.10
CA VAL A 21 19.73 -1.15 3.22
C VAL A 21 19.26 -0.64 1.85
N GLN A 22 18.18 -1.18 1.30
CA GLN A 22 17.58 -0.70 0.06
C GLN A 22 17.06 0.74 0.20
N ARG A 23 16.33 1.04 1.28
CA ARG A 23 15.78 2.38 1.54
C ARG A 23 16.86 3.41 1.83
N VAL A 24 17.89 3.06 2.59
CA VAL A 24 19.04 3.92 2.86
C VAL A 24 19.78 4.23 1.55
N ALA A 25 20.00 3.24 0.68
CA ALA A 25 20.61 3.44 -0.62
C ALA A 25 19.76 4.37 -1.51
N LEU A 26 18.44 4.20 -1.55
CA LEU A 26 17.53 5.06 -2.30
C LEU A 26 17.52 6.48 -1.74
N ALA A 27 17.44 6.64 -0.42
CA ALA A 27 17.49 7.94 0.24
C ALA A 27 18.78 8.69 -0.07
N ALA A 28 19.93 8.03 -0.02
CA ALA A 28 21.20 8.64 -0.39
C ALA A 28 21.22 9.08 -1.87
N ARG A 29 20.69 8.25 -2.77
CA ARG A 29 20.65 8.54 -4.21
C ARG A 29 19.62 9.61 -4.58
N SER A 30 18.64 9.89 -3.75
CA SER A 30 17.69 10.98 -3.97
C SER A 30 18.34 12.36 -3.78
N VAL A 31 19.49 12.42 -3.11
CA VAL A 31 20.24 13.65 -2.83
C VAL A 31 21.58 13.66 -3.58
N ILE A 32 22.22 12.51 -3.70
CA ILE A 32 23.54 12.37 -4.32
C ILE A 32 23.37 11.70 -5.69
N ALA A 33 23.81 12.35 -6.77
CA ALA A 33 23.79 11.78 -8.11
C ALA A 33 24.80 10.62 -8.21
N ALA A 34 24.38 9.43 -7.81
CA ALA A 34 25.17 8.18 -7.83
C ALA A 34 24.39 7.05 -8.52
N ALA A 35 25.09 6.27 -9.35
CA ALA A 35 24.50 5.08 -9.95
C ALA A 35 24.23 4.00 -8.88
N PRO A 36 23.24 3.09 -9.10
CA PRO A 36 23.00 1.96 -8.19
C PRO A 36 24.25 1.14 -7.90
N ALA A 37 25.00 0.78 -8.93
CA ALA A 37 26.25 0.02 -8.82
C ALA A 37 27.38 0.75 -8.06
N GLY A 38 27.23 2.06 -7.85
CA GLY A 38 28.19 2.89 -7.13
C GLY A 38 27.76 3.25 -5.70
N THR A 39 26.62 2.72 -5.22
CA THR A 39 26.09 3.00 -3.88
C THR A 39 26.19 1.73 -3.04
N THR A 40 26.91 1.79 -1.95
CA THR A 40 27.09 0.64 -1.04
C THR A 40 26.56 0.96 0.35
N VAL A 41 25.76 0.07 0.91
CA VAL A 41 25.26 0.16 2.29
C VAL A 41 25.65 -1.11 3.02
N PHE A 42 26.34 -0.97 4.15
CA PHE A 42 26.71 -2.07 5.03
C PHE A 42 25.85 -2.05 6.28
N VAL A 43 25.41 -3.24 6.73
CA VAL A 43 24.89 -3.45 8.07
C VAL A 43 25.96 -4.14 8.89
N GLN A 44 26.18 -3.63 10.08
CA GLN A 44 27.05 -4.21 11.10
C GLN A 44 26.21 -4.41 12.37
N HIS A 45 26.45 -5.50 13.10
CA HIS A 45 25.76 -5.78 14.35
C HIS A 45 26.65 -5.46 15.54
N ALA A 46 26.10 -4.62 16.47
CA ALA A 46 26.68 -4.43 17.78
C ALA A 46 25.91 -5.24 18.80
N ASN A 47 26.60 -6.03 19.63
CA ASN A 47 25.93 -6.89 20.59
C ASN A 47 25.38 -6.14 21.81
N THR A 48 25.96 -4.97 22.12
CA THR A 48 25.59 -4.22 23.34
C THR A 48 25.95 -2.74 23.14
N TYR A 49 25.12 -1.86 23.65
CA TYR A 49 25.44 -0.42 23.77
C TYR A 49 24.83 0.18 25.04
N GLN A 50 25.33 1.35 25.41
CA GLN A 50 24.82 2.11 26.54
C GLN A 50 24.27 3.46 26.04
N ARG A 51 23.06 3.86 26.53
CA ARG A 51 22.47 5.17 26.32
C ARG A 51 21.78 5.62 27.62
N ASP A 52 22.00 6.87 28.01
CA ASP A 52 21.41 7.48 29.19
C ASP A 52 21.59 6.64 30.48
N GLY A 53 22.78 6.05 30.65
CA GLY A 53 23.10 5.20 31.79
C GLY A 53 22.50 3.79 31.74
N LYS A 54 21.75 3.44 30.69
CA LYS A 54 21.13 2.11 30.53
C LYS A 54 21.85 1.30 29.47
N VAL A 55 22.01 0.00 29.72
CA VAL A 55 22.60 -0.96 28.77
C VAL A 55 21.50 -1.67 27.99
N PHE A 56 21.70 -1.78 26.69
CA PHE A 56 20.78 -2.43 25.76
C PHE A 56 21.54 -3.50 24.97
N SER A 57 20.89 -4.63 24.71
CA SER A 57 21.47 -5.78 23.98
C SER A 57 20.57 -6.29 22.84
N SER A 58 19.44 -5.62 22.57
CA SER A 58 18.53 -5.99 21.49
C SER A 58 18.04 -4.73 20.74
N GLY A 59 17.66 -4.90 19.49
CA GLY A 59 17.00 -3.88 18.69
C GLY A 59 15.57 -3.60 19.11
N GLY A 60 14.94 -2.64 18.45
CA GLY A 60 13.52 -2.32 18.62
C GLY A 60 12.60 -3.24 17.81
N ALA A 61 11.31 -2.90 17.80
CA ALA A 61 10.33 -3.60 16.98
C ALA A 61 10.49 -3.25 15.49
N GLU A 62 10.20 -4.22 14.64
CA GLU A 62 10.10 -4.01 13.20
C GLU A 62 8.77 -3.33 12.84
N ARG A 63 8.80 -2.49 11.83
CA ARG A 63 7.57 -2.00 11.21
C ARG A 63 7.14 -2.98 10.11
N PRO A 64 5.84 -3.33 10.02
CA PRO A 64 5.31 -4.13 8.93
C PRO A 64 5.62 -3.49 7.57
N ASP A 65 5.73 -4.31 6.53
CA ASP A 65 5.81 -3.83 5.16
C ASP A 65 4.45 -3.25 4.73
N ALA A 66 4.39 -1.94 4.51
CA ALA A 66 3.14 -1.26 4.21
C ALA A 66 2.58 -1.63 2.83
N SER A 67 3.45 -1.82 1.84
CA SER A 67 3.04 -2.26 0.50
C SER A 67 2.49 -3.69 0.51
N ALA A 68 3.12 -4.59 1.25
CA ALA A 68 2.62 -5.97 1.41
C ALA A 68 1.28 -6.00 2.17
N LEU A 69 1.10 -5.14 3.19
CA LEU A 69 -0.16 -5.00 3.90
C LEU A 69 -1.29 -4.54 2.98
N VAL A 70 -1.03 -3.52 2.16
CA VAL A 70 -2.01 -2.97 1.19
C VAL A 70 -2.35 -4.00 0.13
N LEU A 71 -1.36 -4.69 -0.45
CA LEU A 71 -1.59 -5.76 -1.42
C LEU A 71 -2.46 -6.86 -0.81
N GLY A 72 -2.13 -7.31 0.40
CA GLY A 72 -2.91 -8.31 1.11
C GLY A 72 -4.36 -7.87 1.41
N PHE A 73 -4.61 -6.59 1.65
CA PHE A 73 -5.97 -6.04 1.77
C PHE A 73 -6.72 -6.11 0.43
N LEU A 74 -6.08 -5.65 -0.65
CA LEU A 74 -6.68 -5.63 -1.99
C LEU A 74 -7.01 -7.04 -2.50
N ASP A 75 -6.16 -8.02 -2.24
CA ASP A 75 -6.39 -9.44 -2.58
C ASP A 75 -7.62 -9.98 -1.85
N ARG A 76 -7.78 -9.69 -0.55
CA ARG A 76 -8.96 -10.11 0.23
C ARG A 76 -10.24 -9.45 -0.27
N MET A 77 -10.16 -8.17 -0.64
CA MET A 77 -11.29 -7.46 -1.25
C MET A 77 -11.70 -8.08 -2.58
N GLN A 78 -10.76 -8.49 -3.42
CA GLN A 78 -11.03 -9.17 -4.68
C GLN A 78 -11.65 -10.55 -4.47
N GLN A 79 -11.18 -11.28 -3.47
CA GLN A 79 -11.72 -12.60 -3.07
C GLN A 79 -13.05 -12.52 -2.32
N ARG A 80 -13.53 -11.30 -1.98
CA ARG A 80 -14.71 -11.06 -1.16
C ARG A 80 -14.62 -11.60 0.27
N ASP A 81 -13.40 -11.80 0.77
CA ASP A 81 -13.14 -12.10 2.19
C ASP A 81 -13.12 -10.80 3.01
N LEU A 82 -14.33 -10.25 3.23
CA LEU A 82 -14.47 -8.97 3.90
C LEU A 82 -14.01 -9.03 5.37
N ALA A 83 -14.20 -10.15 6.04
CA ALA A 83 -13.79 -10.30 7.45
C ALA A 83 -12.26 -10.22 7.59
N ALA A 84 -11.52 -10.93 6.73
CA ALA A 84 -10.07 -10.86 6.72
C ALA A 84 -9.55 -9.50 6.22
N ALA A 85 -10.26 -8.82 5.32
CA ALA A 85 -9.94 -7.47 4.88
C ALA A 85 -10.13 -6.45 6.03
N GLU A 86 -11.26 -6.51 6.76
CA GLU A 86 -11.56 -5.64 7.91
C GLU A 86 -10.50 -5.77 9.02
N ALA A 87 -9.96 -6.98 9.23
CA ALA A 87 -8.89 -7.20 10.20
C ALA A 87 -7.60 -6.41 9.92
N LEU A 88 -7.42 -5.89 8.71
CA LEU A 88 -6.27 -5.05 8.32
C LEU A 88 -6.52 -3.56 8.50
N LEU A 89 -7.76 -3.16 8.80
CA LEU A 89 -8.16 -1.76 8.92
C LEU A 89 -7.99 -1.23 10.35
N ALA A 90 -7.73 0.07 10.44
CA ALA A 90 -7.79 0.79 11.70
C ALA A 90 -9.26 1.06 12.12
N PRO A 91 -9.55 1.25 13.41
CA PRO A 91 -10.92 1.53 13.87
C PRO A 91 -11.52 2.81 13.29
N ASP A 92 -10.69 3.78 12.93
CA ASP A 92 -11.04 5.07 12.34
C ASP A 92 -10.92 5.09 10.80
N PHE A 93 -10.86 3.92 10.17
CA PHE A 93 -10.70 3.77 8.72
C PHE A 93 -11.74 4.57 7.93
N ARG A 94 -11.27 5.18 6.85
CA ARG A 94 -12.11 5.92 5.88
C ARG A 94 -11.67 5.60 4.46
N MET A 95 -12.65 5.58 3.56
CA MET A 95 -12.39 5.43 2.13
C MET A 95 -13.22 6.42 1.31
N THR A 96 -12.64 6.89 0.20
CA THR A 96 -13.29 7.76 -0.78
C THR A 96 -13.15 7.18 -2.17
N PHE A 97 -14.26 7.19 -2.91
CA PHE A 97 -14.32 6.73 -4.30
C PHE A 97 -14.96 7.81 -5.17
N PRO A 98 -14.60 7.90 -6.46
CA PRO A 98 -15.19 8.89 -7.36
C PRO A 98 -16.72 8.79 -7.42
N GLY A 99 -17.41 9.91 -7.10
CA GLY A 99 -18.87 9.96 -7.12
C GLY A 99 -19.56 9.24 -5.97
N ALA A 100 -18.83 8.86 -4.91
CA ALA A 100 -19.39 8.29 -3.70
C ALA A 100 -19.24 9.23 -2.50
N PRO A 101 -20.13 9.20 -1.50
CA PRO A 101 -19.85 9.77 -0.20
C PRO A 101 -18.70 9.02 0.48
N ALA A 102 -18.04 9.66 1.45
CA ALA A 102 -17.03 8.97 2.25
C ALA A 102 -17.65 7.78 3.01
N MET A 103 -16.98 6.65 2.99
CA MET A 103 -17.43 5.40 3.61
C MET A 103 -16.45 4.97 4.70
N GLN A 104 -16.92 4.20 5.68
CA GLN A 104 -16.12 3.67 6.79
C GLN A 104 -16.18 2.14 6.89
N GLN A 105 -17.12 1.51 6.19
CA GLN A 105 -17.35 0.06 6.25
C GLN A 105 -17.24 -0.55 4.86
N LEU A 106 -16.59 -1.69 4.74
CA LEU A 106 -16.44 -2.40 3.46
C LEU A 106 -17.79 -2.81 2.85
N GLY A 107 -18.79 -3.10 3.69
CA GLY A 107 -20.16 -3.38 3.24
C GLY A 107 -20.79 -2.22 2.45
N GLN A 108 -20.49 -0.97 2.83
CA GLN A 108 -20.97 0.22 2.11
C GLN A 108 -20.37 0.28 0.69
N LEU A 109 -19.08 -0.03 0.55
CA LEU A 109 -18.41 -0.10 -0.75
C LEU A 109 -19.04 -1.19 -1.63
N VAL A 110 -19.25 -2.38 -1.07
CA VAL A 110 -19.89 -3.49 -1.80
C VAL A 110 -21.28 -3.11 -2.27
N GLN A 111 -22.09 -2.47 -1.42
CA GLN A 111 -23.43 -2.01 -1.79
C GLN A 111 -23.39 -0.93 -2.88
N TRP A 112 -22.50 0.05 -2.75
CA TRP A 112 -22.35 1.11 -3.74
C TRP A 112 -21.89 0.57 -5.11
N SER A 113 -21.01 -0.43 -5.12
CA SER A 113 -20.47 -1.00 -6.36
C SER A 113 -21.50 -1.79 -7.17
N ARG A 114 -22.51 -2.39 -6.53
CA ARG A 114 -23.57 -3.20 -7.19
C ARG A 114 -24.35 -2.45 -8.25
N GLY A 115 -24.48 -1.13 -8.14
CA GLY A 115 -25.16 -0.29 -9.12
C GLY A 115 -24.27 0.21 -10.27
N ARG A 116 -23.02 -0.28 -10.36
CA ARG A 116 -22.03 0.25 -11.31
C ARG A 116 -21.48 -0.80 -12.27
N TYR A 117 -21.21 -2.00 -11.79
CA TYR A 117 -20.65 -3.10 -12.58
C TYR A 117 -21.00 -4.45 -11.94
N LEU A 118 -20.97 -5.50 -12.76
CA LEU A 118 -21.11 -6.89 -12.29
C LEU A 118 -19.83 -7.40 -11.65
N SER A 119 -18.68 -7.07 -12.26
CA SER A 119 -17.37 -7.42 -11.75
C SER A 119 -16.34 -6.33 -12.04
N VAL A 120 -15.34 -6.22 -11.20
CA VAL A 120 -14.15 -5.40 -11.41
C VAL A 120 -12.95 -6.11 -10.80
N ALA A 121 -11.85 -6.11 -11.51
CA ALA A 121 -10.55 -6.56 -11.05
C ALA A 121 -9.47 -5.52 -11.41
N LYS A 122 -8.31 -5.67 -10.80
CA LYS A 122 -7.19 -4.73 -10.93
C LYS A 122 -5.96 -5.46 -11.45
N ASP A 123 -5.36 -4.90 -12.49
CA ASP A 123 -4.01 -5.24 -12.93
C ASP A 123 -3.06 -4.17 -12.37
N TYR A 124 -2.21 -4.58 -11.45
CA TYR A 124 -1.27 -3.67 -10.80
C TYR A 124 -0.01 -3.52 -11.64
N GLU A 125 0.38 -2.30 -11.94
CA GLU A 125 1.63 -1.97 -12.63
C GLU A 125 2.74 -1.70 -11.61
N ARG A 126 2.43 -0.97 -10.52
CA ARG A 126 3.42 -0.49 -9.57
C ARG A 126 2.81 -0.15 -8.21
N PHE A 127 3.61 -0.34 -7.18
CA PHE A 127 3.40 0.18 -5.83
C PHE A 127 4.54 1.14 -5.49
N ASP A 128 4.21 2.36 -5.12
CA ASP A 128 5.16 3.34 -4.60
C ASP A 128 4.86 3.60 -3.13
N GLU A 129 5.90 3.66 -2.33
CA GLU A 129 5.79 3.88 -0.89
C GLU A 129 6.61 5.08 -0.46
N CYS A 130 6.00 6.01 0.26
CA CYS A 130 6.70 7.09 0.92
C CYS A 130 6.41 7.07 2.43
N TRP A 131 7.44 7.36 3.20
CA TRP A 131 7.37 7.38 4.66
C TRP A 131 7.30 8.81 5.18
N THR A 132 6.37 9.02 6.12
CA THR A 132 6.25 10.22 6.94
C THR A 132 6.71 9.89 8.37
N GLY A 133 6.78 10.90 9.24
CA GLY A 133 7.11 10.65 10.66
C GLY A 133 6.11 9.74 11.38
N GLU A 134 4.86 9.64 10.90
CA GLU A 134 3.77 8.93 11.56
C GLU A 134 3.45 7.57 10.92
N GLY A 135 3.78 7.38 9.65
CA GLY A 135 3.43 6.14 8.96
C GLY A 135 3.87 6.12 7.50
N ALA A 136 3.29 5.22 6.72
CA ALA A 136 3.54 5.09 5.31
C ALA A 136 2.34 5.55 4.49
N ILE A 137 2.62 6.11 3.31
CA ILE A 137 1.65 6.32 2.24
C ILE A 137 2.04 5.37 1.11
N VAL A 138 1.09 4.54 0.69
CA VAL A 138 1.27 3.60 -0.41
C VAL A 138 0.36 4.02 -1.56
N TYR A 139 0.94 4.16 -2.73
CA TYR A 139 0.21 4.38 -3.98
C TYR A 139 0.24 3.10 -4.81
N CYS A 140 -0.92 2.68 -5.30
CA CYS A 140 -1.06 1.59 -6.25
C CYS A 140 -1.50 2.15 -7.59
N PHE A 141 -0.82 1.78 -8.65
CA PHE A 141 -1.13 2.21 -10.02
C PHE A 141 -1.46 0.99 -10.87
N GLY A 142 -2.34 1.18 -11.85
CA GLY A 142 -2.65 0.13 -12.79
C GLY A 142 -3.91 0.39 -13.59
N GLN A 143 -4.51 -0.69 -14.06
CA GLN A 143 -5.71 -0.67 -14.89
C GLN A 143 -6.80 -1.55 -14.27
N LEU A 144 -8.05 -1.11 -14.47
CA LEU A 144 -9.24 -1.87 -14.13
C LEU A 144 -9.72 -2.62 -15.36
N HIS A 145 -10.18 -3.83 -15.15
CA HIS A 145 -10.96 -4.60 -16.12
C HIS A 145 -12.16 -5.25 -15.42
N GLY A 146 -13.17 -5.61 -16.20
CA GLY A 146 -14.36 -6.23 -15.62
C GLY A 146 -15.54 -6.27 -16.57
N THR A 147 -16.76 -6.27 -15.98
CA THR A 147 -18.01 -6.40 -16.73
C THR A 147 -19.01 -5.37 -16.21
N TRP A 148 -19.56 -4.57 -17.12
CA TRP A 148 -20.65 -3.63 -16.83
C TRP A 148 -21.96 -4.36 -16.49
N LEU A 149 -22.97 -3.60 -16.02
CA LEU A 149 -24.30 -4.15 -15.65
C LEU A 149 -25.05 -4.77 -16.82
N ASP A 150 -24.80 -4.35 -18.05
CA ASP A 150 -25.40 -4.89 -19.27
C ASP A 150 -24.68 -6.17 -19.79
N GLY A 151 -23.63 -6.61 -19.12
CA GLY A 151 -22.82 -7.77 -19.49
C GLY A 151 -21.66 -7.46 -20.43
N THR A 152 -21.47 -6.21 -20.89
CA THR A 152 -20.32 -5.86 -21.73
C THR A 152 -19.04 -5.80 -20.91
N ALA A 153 -17.92 -6.24 -21.50
CA ALA A 153 -16.61 -6.16 -20.86
C ALA A 153 -16.02 -4.76 -20.97
N PHE A 154 -15.21 -4.39 -19.99
CA PHE A 154 -14.34 -3.22 -20.04
C PHE A 154 -12.93 -3.56 -19.60
N GLU A 155 -11.95 -2.82 -20.13
CA GLU A 155 -10.54 -2.94 -19.80
C GLU A 155 -9.81 -1.60 -20.00
N GLY A 156 -8.58 -1.51 -19.51
CA GLY A 156 -7.73 -0.34 -19.75
C GLY A 156 -8.11 0.93 -18.99
N ILE A 157 -9.02 0.86 -18.01
CA ILE A 157 -9.40 2.01 -17.20
C ILE A 157 -8.33 2.27 -16.14
N ARG A 158 -7.61 3.37 -16.25
CA ARG A 158 -6.53 3.70 -15.30
C ARG A 158 -7.08 4.00 -13.92
N PHE A 159 -6.33 3.59 -12.91
CA PHE A 159 -6.62 3.94 -11.51
C PHE A 159 -5.37 4.29 -10.72
N ILE A 160 -5.58 5.04 -9.67
CA ILE A 160 -4.63 5.28 -8.58
C ILE A 160 -5.38 5.08 -7.28
N ASP A 161 -4.89 4.19 -6.43
CA ASP A 161 -5.31 4.11 -5.03
C ASP A 161 -4.20 4.66 -4.15
N ARG A 162 -4.56 5.50 -3.21
CA ARG A 162 -3.67 6.01 -2.16
C ARG A 162 -4.12 5.46 -0.82
N PHE A 163 -3.21 4.82 -0.10
CA PHE A 163 -3.45 4.30 1.23
C PHE A 163 -2.59 5.01 2.26
N GLU A 164 -3.14 5.25 3.45
CA GLU A 164 -2.37 5.62 4.64
C GLU A 164 -2.30 4.42 5.58
N VAL A 165 -1.08 4.08 6.01
CA VAL A 165 -0.81 2.97 6.94
C VAL A 165 -0.12 3.52 8.18
N ARG A 166 -0.72 3.28 9.35
CA ARG A 166 -0.17 3.60 10.67
C ARG A 166 -0.23 2.36 11.57
N ASP A 167 0.82 2.10 12.31
CA ASP A 167 0.91 1.00 13.28
C ASP A 167 0.46 -0.37 12.73
N GLY A 168 0.81 -0.65 11.46
CA GLY A 168 0.45 -1.90 10.79
C GLY A 168 -1.04 -2.03 10.43
N LYS A 169 -1.78 -0.92 10.37
CA LYS A 169 -3.19 -0.86 9.97
C LYS A 169 -3.42 0.18 8.89
N ILE A 170 -4.35 -0.09 7.99
CA ILE A 170 -4.80 0.85 6.97
C ILE A 170 -5.80 1.82 7.61
N CYS A 171 -5.48 3.13 7.59
CA CYS A 171 -6.33 4.17 8.16
C CYS A 171 -7.19 4.86 7.10
N ARG A 172 -6.70 4.88 5.84
CA ARG A 172 -7.38 5.60 4.76
C ARG A 172 -7.11 4.95 3.42
N GLN A 173 -8.14 4.99 2.55
CA GLN A 173 -8.04 4.70 1.13
C GLN A 173 -8.71 5.82 0.34
N ASP A 174 -7.99 6.43 -0.57
CA ASP A 174 -8.54 7.36 -1.57
C ASP A 174 -8.33 6.77 -2.96
N VAL A 175 -9.37 6.77 -3.77
CA VAL A 175 -9.36 6.15 -5.11
C VAL A 175 -9.65 7.21 -6.17
N TRP A 176 -8.84 7.21 -7.22
CA TRP A 176 -9.07 7.95 -8.46
C TRP A 176 -9.04 6.98 -9.63
N ASN A 177 -9.93 7.16 -10.58
CA ASN A 177 -9.94 6.36 -11.81
C ASN A 177 -10.64 7.10 -12.95
N ASP A 178 -10.39 6.63 -14.16
CA ASP A 178 -10.98 7.17 -15.39
C ASP A 178 -12.37 6.59 -15.72
N MET A 179 -13.01 5.88 -14.80
CA MET A 179 -14.30 5.20 -15.04
C MET A 179 -15.40 6.17 -15.52
N ALA A 180 -15.36 7.44 -15.09
CA ALA A 180 -16.30 8.45 -15.52
C ALA A 180 -16.17 8.83 -17.01
N LEU A 181 -15.06 8.53 -17.66
CA LEU A 181 -14.85 8.73 -19.10
C LEU A 181 -15.47 7.59 -19.93
N HIS A 182 -15.85 6.50 -19.28
CA HIS A 182 -16.51 5.35 -19.90
C HIS A 182 -17.98 5.36 -19.47
N PRO A 183 -18.92 5.68 -20.40
CA PRO A 183 -20.34 5.69 -20.07
C PRO A 183 -20.75 4.32 -19.54
N ILE A 184 -21.33 4.30 -18.35
CA ILE A 184 -21.92 3.09 -17.79
C ILE A 184 -23.15 2.77 -18.64
N PRO A 185 -23.16 1.64 -19.37
CA PRO A 185 -24.33 1.24 -20.13
C PRO A 185 -25.53 1.10 -19.18
N THR A 186 -26.59 1.83 -19.44
CA THR A 186 -27.84 1.64 -18.70
C THR A 186 -28.38 0.25 -19.04
N ALA A 187 -28.74 -0.53 -18.01
CA ALA A 187 -29.41 -1.81 -18.23
C ALA A 187 -30.59 -1.60 -19.21
N PRO A 188 -30.78 -2.49 -20.20
CA PRO A 188 -31.91 -2.37 -21.11
C PRO A 188 -33.19 -2.31 -20.27
N THR A 189 -33.98 -1.25 -20.46
CA THR A 189 -35.33 -1.18 -19.92
C THR A 189 -36.09 -2.39 -20.43
N ALA A 190 -36.48 -3.28 -19.52
CA ALA A 190 -37.30 -4.41 -19.88
C ALA A 190 -38.58 -3.92 -20.59
N PRO A 191 -39.02 -4.58 -21.67
CA PRO A 191 -40.20 -4.18 -22.43
C PRO A 191 -41.49 -4.31 -21.60
#